data_6f3055694627131b2f2ea5db34113602
#
_entry.id   6f3055694627131b2f2ea5db34113602
#
_cell.length_a   1.000
_cell.length_b   1.000
_cell.length_c   1.000
_cell.angle_alpha   90.00
_cell.angle_beta   90.00
_cell.angle_gamma   90.00
#
_symmetry.space_group_name_H-M   'P 1'
#
loop_
_entity.id
_entity.type
_entity.pdbx_description
1 polymer ?
#
loop_
_entity_poly.entity_id
_entity_poly.type
_entity_poly.pdbx_seq_one_letter_code
_entity_poly.pdbx_strand_id
1 'polypeptide(L)'
;MKKIITLGLLLTAFLGNAQAFTGKGDDKFQVGANFQENATGIMATYDHGIGENMSIGIYTTYLLGVDGDGSDFADEFDLKARFNANIGNVIGLPENIDVYPGLNLGLRNFGAHLGGRYFFTNGFGVFTELAVPIAKYESHVFGYEHLNNQFTFSLGASFNL
;
A
#
# COMPACT_ATOMS: atom_id res chain seq x y z
N MET A 1 18.38 18.47 -26.01
CA MET A 1 17.10 18.27 -26.69
C MET A 1 16.86 16.81 -27.08
N LYS A 2 17.79 16.07 -27.75
CA LYS A 2 17.58 14.64 -28.13
C LYS A 2 17.26 13.73 -26.96
N LYS A 3 17.90 13.88 -25.78
CA LYS A 3 17.65 13.06 -24.57
C LYS A 3 16.25 13.28 -23.96
N ILE A 4 15.68 14.46 -24.05
CA ILE A 4 14.31 14.77 -23.58
C ILE A 4 13.27 14.17 -24.51
N ILE A 5 13.53 14.19 -25.82
CA ILE A 5 12.66 13.57 -26.81
C ILE A 5 12.67 12.03 -26.66
N THR A 6 13.83 11.43 -26.39
CA THR A 6 13.97 9.99 -26.13
C THR A 6 13.24 9.58 -24.84
N LEU A 7 13.32 10.40 -23.80
CA LEU A 7 12.58 10.16 -22.53
C LEU A 7 11.07 10.30 -22.74
N GLY A 8 10.63 11.30 -23.53
CA GLY A 8 9.22 11.46 -23.90
C GLY A 8 8.69 10.31 -24.75
N LEU A 9 9.47 9.82 -25.72
CA LEU A 9 9.12 8.66 -26.54
C LEU A 9 9.10 7.33 -25.74
N LEU A 10 9.99 7.17 -24.74
CA LEU A 10 9.94 6.05 -23.81
C LEU A 10 8.67 6.09 -22.93
N LEU A 11 8.26 7.25 -22.48
CA LEU A 11 7.02 7.42 -21.70
C LEU A 11 5.75 7.15 -22.52
N THR A 12 5.74 7.45 -23.82
CA THR A 12 4.58 7.18 -24.70
C THR A 12 4.50 5.73 -25.17
N ALA A 13 5.62 4.99 -25.19
CA ALA A 13 5.64 3.57 -25.56
C ALA A 13 4.96 2.66 -24.51
N PHE A 14 4.67 3.17 -23.32
CA PHE A 14 4.02 2.45 -22.22
C PHE A 14 2.49 2.66 -22.15
N LEU A 15 1.86 3.29 -23.12
CA LEU A 15 0.40 3.38 -23.22
C LEU A 15 -0.22 2.07 -23.74
N GLY A 16 0.23 0.94 -23.23
CA GLY A 16 -0.45 -0.35 -23.39
C GLY A 16 -1.68 -0.39 -22.48
N ASN A 17 -2.61 -1.29 -22.78
CA ASN A 17 -3.85 -1.51 -22.00
C ASN A 17 -3.55 -2.04 -20.59
N ALA A 18 -2.88 -1.23 -19.77
CA ALA A 18 -2.61 -1.54 -18.38
C ALA A 18 -3.92 -1.44 -17.60
N GLN A 19 -4.29 -2.48 -16.88
CA GLN A 19 -5.48 -2.46 -16.00
C GLN A 19 -5.04 -2.53 -14.55
N ALA A 20 -5.47 -1.54 -13.78
CA ALA A 20 -5.06 -1.41 -12.38
C ALA A 20 -5.79 -2.39 -11.46
N PHE A 21 -7.01 -2.82 -11.82
CA PHE A 21 -7.75 -3.87 -11.13
C PHE A 21 -8.67 -4.58 -12.13
N THR A 22 -8.58 -5.91 -12.21
CA THR A 22 -9.33 -6.74 -13.17
C THR A 22 -10.50 -7.48 -12.53
N GLY A 23 -10.71 -7.33 -11.22
CA GLY A 23 -11.81 -7.97 -10.51
C GLY A 23 -11.41 -9.30 -9.84
N LYS A 24 -12.31 -10.27 -9.88
CA LYS A 24 -12.09 -11.57 -9.22
C LYS A 24 -10.90 -12.32 -9.82
N GLY A 25 -9.97 -12.75 -8.95
CA GLY A 25 -8.76 -13.46 -9.35
C GLY A 25 -7.59 -12.54 -9.72
N ASP A 26 -7.75 -11.25 -9.52
CA ASP A 26 -6.66 -10.28 -9.67
C ASP A 26 -5.70 -10.38 -8.49
N ASP A 27 -4.42 -10.56 -8.76
CA ASP A 27 -3.37 -10.67 -7.74
C ASP A 27 -2.42 -9.49 -7.83
N LYS A 28 -2.31 -8.74 -6.75
CA LYS A 28 -1.44 -7.56 -6.63
C LYS A 28 -0.39 -7.76 -5.55
N PHE A 29 0.85 -7.53 -5.91
CA PHE A 29 1.94 -7.40 -4.96
C PHE A 29 2.46 -5.97 -4.97
N GLN A 30 2.61 -5.38 -3.79
CA GLN A 30 3.17 -4.04 -3.63
C GLN A 30 4.33 -4.09 -2.64
N VAL A 31 5.37 -3.30 -2.92
CA VAL A 31 6.51 -3.14 -2.03
C VAL A 31 6.96 -1.68 -2.07
N GLY A 32 7.29 -1.13 -0.91
CA GLY A 32 7.65 0.28 -0.84
C GLY A 32 8.18 0.71 0.52
N ALA A 33 8.33 2.02 0.65
CA ALA A 33 8.65 2.66 1.91
C ALA A 33 7.37 3.02 2.66
N ASN A 34 7.42 2.89 3.98
CA ASN A 34 6.41 3.33 4.92
C ASN A 34 6.99 4.44 5.79
N PHE A 35 6.28 5.51 5.91
CA PHE A 35 6.65 6.69 6.70
C PHE A 35 5.62 6.91 7.78
N GLN A 36 6.09 7.08 8.99
CA GLN A 36 5.27 7.43 10.16
C GLN A 36 6.05 8.35 11.08
N GLU A 37 5.41 8.91 12.10
CA GLU A 37 6.09 9.75 13.07
C GLU A 37 7.17 8.93 13.79
N ASN A 38 8.39 9.46 13.80
CA ASN A 38 9.59 8.88 14.44
C ASN A 38 10.09 7.56 13.87
N ALA A 39 9.58 7.10 12.72
CA ALA A 39 10.09 5.89 12.09
C ALA A 39 9.84 5.86 10.57
N THR A 40 10.73 5.19 9.88
CA THR A 40 10.59 4.84 8.46
C THR A 40 10.79 3.33 8.32
N GLY A 41 10.03 2.70 7.45
CA GLY A 41 10.12 1.26 7.27
C GLY A 41 9.99 0.81 5.81
N ILE A 42 10.13 -0.47 5.63
CA ILE A 42 9.81 -1.18 4.40
C ILE A 42 8.45 -1.84 4.60
N MET A 43 7.57 -1.75 3.60
CA MET A 43 6.28 -2.41 3.62
C MET A 43 6.09 -3.30 2.41
N ALA A 44 5.29 -4.33 2.56
CA ALA A 44 4.81 -5.14 1.47
C ALA A 44 3.33 -5.48 1.66
N THR A 45 2.59 -5.59 0.54
CA THR A 45 1.22 -6.09 0.53
C THR A 45 1.03 -7.15 -0.54
N TYR A 46 0.12 -8.05 -0.28
CA TYR A 46 -0.44 -8.94 -1.27
C TYR A 46 -1.97 -8.88 -1.18
N ASP A 47 -2.63 -8.54 -2.28
CA ASP A 47 -4.08 -8.42 -2.39
C ASP A 47 -4.61 -9.39 -3.45
N HIS A 48 -5.65 -10.14 -3.13
CA HIS A 48 -6.36 -11.05 -4.02
C HIS A 48 -7.79 -10.58 -4.28
N GLY A 49 -8.15 -10.42 -5.55
CA GLY A 49 -9.49 -10.01 -5.98
C GLY A 49 -10.53 -11.08 -5.72
N ILE A 50 -11.51 -10.79 -4.89
CA ILE A 50 -12.62 -11.72 -4.54
C ILE A 50 -13.93 -11.38 -5.25
N GLY A 51 -14.01 -10.23 -5.89
CA GLY A 51 -15.19 -9.74 -6.60
C GLY A 51 -14.83 -8.68 -7.64
N GLU A 52 -15.83 -8.11 -8.29
CA GLU A 52 -15.63 -7.10 -9.34
C GLU A 52 -14.89 -5.87 -8.84
N ASN A 53 -15.12 -5.46 -7.58
CA ASN A 53 -14.56 -4.26 -6.98
C ASN A 53 -14.07 -4.50 -5.54
N MET A 54 -13.69 -5.73 -5.21
CA MET A 54 -13.30 -6.09 -3.85
C MET A 54 -12.07 -6.99 -3.86
N SER A 55 -11.14 -6.72 -2.96
CA SER A 55 -10.01 -7.60 -2.68
C SER A 55 -9.77 -7.78 -1.19
N ILE A 56 -9.17 -8.90 -0.84
CA ILE A 56 -8.66 -9.17 0.50
C ILE A 56 -7.16 -9.43 0.41
N GLY A 57 -6.45 -9.14 1.46
CA GLY A 57 -5.01 -9.33 1.43
C GLY A 57 -4.34 -9.25 2.79
N ILE A 58 -3.03 -9.21 2.72
CA ILE A 58 -2.16 -9.01 3.87
C ILE A 58 -1.28 -7.78 3.63
N TYR A 59 -0.95 -7.10 4.70
CA TYR A 59 0.00 -6.00 4.75
C TYR A 59 1.03 -6.30 5.83
N THR A 60 2.29 -6.10 5.54
CA THR A 60 3.37 -6.21 6.52
C THR A 60 4.28 -5.00 6.44
N THR A 61 4.81 -4.60 7.59
CA THR A 61 5.79 -3.52 7.73
C THR A 61 6.92 -3.97 8.63
N TYR A 62 8.13 -3.55 8.29
CA TYR A 62 9.31 -3.62 9.14
C TYR A 62 9.95 -2.24 9.25
N LEU A 63 10.03 -1.70 10.46
CA LEU A 63 10.60 -0.38 10.73
C LEU A 63 12.12 -0.45 10.80
N LEU A 64 12.77 0.59 10.29
CA LEU A 64 14.22 0.71 10.22
C LEU A 64 14.71 1.78 11.20
N GLY A 65 15.85 1.53 11.83
CA GLY A 65 16.52 2.52 12.69
C GLY A 65 15.73 2.88 13.95
N VAL A 66 14.95 1.95 14.47
CA VAL A 66 14.34 2.06 15.80
C VAL A 66 15.40 1.64 16.82
N ASP A 67 16.46 2.47 16.92
CA ASP A 67 17.58 2.21 17.80
C ASP A 67 17.27 2.72 19.22
N GLY A 68 17.08 1.80 20.16
CA GLY A 68 16.94 2.13 21.59
C GLY A 68 17.16 0.89 22.46
N ASP A 69 17.77 1.11 23.65
CA ASP A 69 17.85 0.06 24.67
C ASP A 69 16.44 -0.40 25.04
N GLY A 70 15.98 -1.53 24.45
CA GLY A 70 14.70 -2.15 24.74
C GLY A 70 13.68 -2.22 23.58
N SER A 71 14.04 -1.91 22.34
CA SER A 71 13.19 -2.25 21.18
C SER A 71 13.33 -3.72 20.86
N ASP A 72 12.20 -4.43 20.78
CA ASP A 72 12.13 -5.82 20.36
C ASP A 72 11.67 -5.91 18.89
N PHE A 73 11.99 -7.01 18.20
CA PHE A 73 11.50 -7.29 16.85
C PHE A 73 9.98 -7.07 16.72
N ALA A 74 9.23 -7.41 17.78
CA ALA A 74 7.79 -7.20 17.82
C ALA A 74 7.39 -5.72 17.72
N ASP A 75 8.22 -4.78 18.11
CA ASP A 75 7.96 -3.33 18.02
C ASP A 75 8.16 -2.80 16.61
N GLU A 76 9.08 -3.38 15.87
CA GLU A 76 9.44 -2.99 14.51
C GLU A 76 8.54 -3.64 13.46
N PHE A 77 8.04 -4.84 13.73
CA PHE A 77 7.22 -5.62 12.80
C PHE A 77 5.72 -5.43 13.04
N ASP A 78 4.95 -5.30 11.95
CA ASP A 78 3.49 -5.36 12.01
C ASP A 78 2.94 -6.21 10.85
N LEU A 79 1.84 -6.88 11.13
CA LEU A 79 1.10 -7.71 10.18
C LEU A 79 -0.39 -7.39 10.31
N LYS A 80 -1.03 -7.12 9.15
CA LYS A 80 -2.46 -6.80 9.08
C LYS A 80 -3.13 -7.63 7.99
N ALA A 81 -4.32 -8.13 8.28
CA ALA A 81 -5.27 -8.50 7.25
C ALA A 81 -5.91 -7.22 6.70
N ARG A 82 -6.21 -7.19 5.41
CA ARG A 82 -6.81 -6.02 4.78
C ARG A 82 -7.96 -6.40 3.86
N PHE A 83 -8.91 -5.49 3.76
CA PHE A 83 -10.01 -5.53 2.81
C PHE A 83 -10.03 -4.22 2.04
N ASN A 84 -10.08 -4.28 0.70
CA ASN A 84 -10.12 -3.11 -0.17
C ASN A 84 -11.40 -3.11 -1.00
N ALA A 85 -11.97 -1.92 -1.19
CA ALA A 85 -12.94 -1.64 -2.23
C ALA A 85 -12.22 -0.94 -3.39
N ASN A 86 -12.01 -1.65 -4.50
CA ASN A 86 -11.34 -1.11 -5.69
C ASN A 86 -12.38 -0.34 -6.52
N ILE A 87 -12.41 0.99 -6.37
CA ILE A 87 -13.49 1.83 -6.88
C ILE A 87 -13.11 2.66 -8.11
N GLY A 88 -11.90 2.50 -8.65
CA GLY A 88 -11.44 3.29 -9.80
C GLY A 88 -12.40 3.23 -10.99
N ASN A 89 -12.85 2.03 -11.38
CA ASN A 89 -13.83 1.80 -12.44
C ASN A 89 -15.22 2.35 -12.08
N VAL A 90 -15.64 2.28 -10.82
CA VAL A 90 -16.95 2.76 -10.34
C VAL A 90 -17.07 4.28 -10.47
N ILE A 91 -15.99 5.00 -10.21
CA ILE A 91 -15.95 6.46 -10.31
C ILE A 91 -15.46 6.96 -11.69
N GLY A 92 -15.31 6.05 -12.65
CA GLY A 92 -15.00 6.39 -14.04
C GLY A 92 -13.55 6.83 -14.29
N LEU A 93 -12.60 6.36 -13.47
CA LEU A 93 -11.18 6.58 -13.74
C LEU A 93 -10.72 5.73 -14.94
N PRO A 94 -9.63 6.15 -15.62
CA PRO A 94 -8.98 5.33 -16.62
C PRO A 94 -8.61 3.95 -16.07
N GLU A 95 -8.65 2.91 -16.90
CA GLU A 95 -8.45 1.51 -16.50
C GLU A 95 -7.12 1.26 -15.79
N ASN A 96 -6.09 2.06 -16.09
CA ASN A 96 -4.76 1.98 -15.48
C ASN A 96 -4.63 2.70 -14.13
N ILE A 97 -5.71 3.28 -13.63
CA ILE A 97 -5.77 3.96 -12.33
C ILE A 97 -6.79 3.25 -11.45
N ASP A 98 -6.41 2.94 -10.22
CA ASP A 98 -7.35 2.47 -9.21
C ASP A 98 -7.20 3.28 -7.92
N VAL A 99 -8.32 3.49 -7.26
CA VAL A 99 -8.41 4.06 -5.92
C VAL A 99 -9.09 3.03 -5.03
N TYR A 100 -8.47 2.71 -3.91
CA TYR A 100 -8.94 1.64 -3.04
C TYR A 100 -8.99 2.09 -1.58
N PRO A 101 -10.13 2.64 -1.14
CA PRO A 101 -10.43 2.72 0.30
C PRO A 101 -10.56 1.32 0.89
N GLY A 102 -10.15 1.16 2.14
CA GLY A 102 -10.20 -0.14 2.78
C GLY A 102 -10.07 -0.11 4.29
N LEU A 103 -10.11 -1.30 4.87
CA LEU A 103 -10.00 -1.54 6.31
C LEU A 103 -8.83 -2.49 6.58
N ASN A 104 -8.18 -2.29 7.70
CA ASN A 104 -7.07 -3.11 8.18
C ASN A 104 -7.40 -3.68 9.57
N LEU A 105 -7.15 -4.96 9.76
CA LEU A 105 -7.18 -5.63 11.05
C LEU A 105 -5.77 -6.13 11.36
N GLY A 106 -5.05 -5.40 12.19
CA GLY A 106 -3.66 -5.65 12.54
C GLY A 106 -3.47 -6.29 13.90
N LEU A 107 -2.22 -6.55 14.24
CA LEU A 107 -1.85 -7.04 15.58
C LEU A 107 -2.03 -5.95 16.66
N ARG A 108 -1.94 -4.68 16.29
CA ARG A 108 -1.93 -3.52 17.20
C ARG A 108 -3.20 -2.68 17.14
N ASN A 109 -3.90 -2.67 16.01
CA ASN A 109 -5.07 -1.83 15.80
C ASN A 109 -5.99 -2.36 14.71
N PHE A 110 -7.23 -1.90 14.78
CA PHE A 110 -8.14 -1.85 13.65
C PHE A 110 -8.05 -0.46 13.03
N GLY A 111 -7.91 -0.36 11.72
CA GLY A 111 -7.70 0.90 11.01
C GLY A 111 -8.40 0.96 9.66
N ALA A 112 -8.30 2.13 9.04
CA ALA A 112 -8.70 2.36 7.66
C ALA A 112 -7.49 2.81 6.83
N HIS A 113 -7.59 2.59 5.53
CA HIS A 113 -6.62 3.12 4.57
C HIS A 113 -7.30 3.64 3.32
N LEU A 114 -6.60 4.51 2.62
CA LEU A 114 -6.96 4.98 1.29
C LEU A 114 -5.72 4.90 0.41
N GLY A 115 -5.76 4.07 -0.60
CA GLY A 115 -4.68 3.92 -1.56
C GLY A 115 -5.08 4.35 -2.96
N GLY A 116 -4.07 4.67 -3.74
CA GLY A 116 -4.15 4.90 -5.18
C GLY A 116 -3.01 4.19 -5.87
N ARG A 117 -3.27 3.62 -7.05
CA ARG A 117 -2.25 2.98 -7.88
C ARG A 117 -2.40 3.40 -9.33
N TYR A 118 -1.26 3.50 -9.99
CA TYR A 118 -1.17 3.81 -11.41
C TYR A 118 -0.26 2.79 -12.09
N PHE A 119 -0.77 2.10 -13.09
CA PHE A 119 -0.03 1.13 -13.87
C PHE A 119 0.47 1.71 -15.18
N PHE A 120 1.77 1.60 -15.42
CA PHE A 120 2.43 1.98 -16.67
C PHE A 120 2.31 0.88 -17.73
N THR A 121 2.32 -0.38 -17.26
CA THR A 121 2.18 -1.60 -18.08
C THR A 121 1.25 -2.57 -17.38
N ASN A 122 0.86 -3.67 -18.05
CA ASN A 122 0.01 -4.71 -17.45
C ASN A 122 0.62 -5.33 -16.18
N GLY A 123 1.94 -5.34 -16.03
CA GLY A 123 2.62 -5.98 -14.91
C GLY A 123 3.24 -5.03 -13.89
N PHE A 124 3.35 -3.71 -14.20
CA PHE A 124 4.12 -2.78 -13.36
C PHE A 124 3.46 -1.42 -13.23
N GLY A 125 3.42 -0.92 -12.01
CA GLY A 125 2.90 0.38 -11.65
C GLY A 125 3.56 0.93 -10.38
N VAL A 126 2.98 2.01 -9.89
CA VAL A 126 3.32 2.64 -8.61
C VAL A 126 2.06 2.79 -7.77
N PHE A 127 2.26 2.87 -6.46
CA PHE A 127 1.15 3.13 -5.53
C PHE A 127 1.54 4.17 -4.50
N THR A 128 0.51 4.75 -3.90
CA THR A 128 0.60 5.53 -2.67
C THR A 128 -0.57 5.16 -1.76
N GLU A 129 -0.35 5.15 -0.45
CA GLU A 129 -1.36 4.76 0.52
C GLU A 129 -1.24 5.57 1.80
N LEU A 130 -2.37 6.03 2.32
CA LEU A 130 -2.52 6.66 3.63
C LEU A 130 -3.27 5.69 4.53
N ALA A 131 -2.83 5.50 5.77
CA ALA A 131 -3.55 4.69 6.73
C ALA A 131 -3.61 5.35 8.10
N VAL A 132 -4.73 5.11 8.79
CA VAL A 132 -5.01 5.64 10.12
C VAL A 132 -5.58 4.54 11.01
N PRO A 133 -5.15 4.45 12.28
CA PRO A 133 -5.82 3.61 13.27
C PRO A 133 -7.16 4.22 13.65
N ILE A 134 -8.21 3.40 13.68
CA ILE A 134 -9.55 3.77 14.17
C ILE A 134 -9.69 3.34 15.63
N ALA A 135 -9.28 2.11 15.93
CA ALA A 135 -9.33 1.54 17.27
C ALA A 135 -7.97 0.89 17.61
N LYS A 136 -7.34 1.40 18.62
CA LYS A 136 -6.10 0.86 19.19
C LYS A 136 -6.44 -0.15 20.27
N TYR A 137 -5.74 -1.30 20.31
CA TYR A 137 -6.06 -2.34 21.28
C TYR A 137 -5.50 -2.03 22.65
N GLU A 138 -4.40 -1.27 22.72
CA GLU A 138 -3.81 -0.79 23.96
C GLU A 138 -3.86 0.73 24.04
N SER A 139 -4.30 1.23 25.22
CA SER A 139 -4.50 2.67 25.45
C SER A 139 -3.33 3.31 26.21
N HIS A 140 -2.49 2.51 26.87
CA HIS A 140 -1.32 2.97 27.64
C HIS A 140 -0.05 2.62 26.89
N VAL A 141 0.43 3.57 26.10
CA VAL A 141 1.59 3.40 25.23
C VAL A 141 2.83 3.93 25.96
N PHE A 142 3.72 3.03 26.36
CA PHE A 142 5.05 3.37 26.86
C PHE A 142 6.12 2.99 25.82
N GLY A 143 7.08 3.89 25.56
CA GLY A 143 8.18 3.60 24.67
C GLY A 143 7.79 3.49 23.19
N TYR A 144 8.13 2.38 22.54
CA TYR A 144 7.96 2.17 21.10
C TYR A 144 6.58 1.65 20.68
N GLU A 145 5.66 1.43 21.58
CA GLU A 145 4.32 0.86 21.31
C GLU A 145 3.43 1.74 20.41
N HIS A 146 3.77 3.03 20.26
CA HIS A 146 3.08 3.92 19.31
C HIS A 146 3.45 3.63 17.85
N LEU A 147 4.57 2.97 17.61
CA LEU A 147 5.01 2.57 16.27
C LEU A 147 4.01 1.58 15.66
N ASN A 148 3.77 1.72 14.35
CA ASN A 148 2.74 0.97 13.63
C ASN A 148 1.29 1.19 14.14
N ASN A 149 1.08 2.11 15.08
CA ASN A 149 -0.20 2.43 15.71
C ASN A 149 -0.58 3.91 15.57
N GLN A 150 -0.21 4.52 14.47
CA GLN A 150 -0.36 5.94 14.14
C GLN A 150 -0.67 6.13 12.66
N PHE A 151 -0.83 7.39 12.23
CA PHE A 151 -0.93 7.72 10.81
C PHE A 151 0.32 7.25 10.07
N THR A 152 0.12 6.60 8.92
CA THR A 152 1.19 6.18 8.06
C THR A 152 0.96 6.64 6.62
N PHE A 153 2.05 6.97 5.93
CA PHE A 153 2.10 7.22 4.51
C PHE A 153 3.03 6.21 3.85
N SER A 154 2.57 5.57 2.79
CA SER A 154 3.39 4.60 2.06
C SER A 154 3.40 4.94 0.57
N LEU A 155 4.52 4.64 -0.07
CA LEU A 155 4.66 4.74 -1.52
C LEU A 155 5.66 3.69 -2.03
N GLY A 156 5.46 3.24 -3.27
CA GLY A 156 6.34 2.23 -3.85
C GLY A 156 5.88 1.69 -5.19
N ALA A 157 6.36 0.51 -5.51
CA ALA A 157 6.05 -0.23 -6.73
C ALA A 157 4.86 -1.18 -6.52
N SER A 158 4.04 -1.34 -7.55
CA SER A 158 2.92 -2.27 -7.61
C SER A 158 3.09 -3.21 -8.80
N PHE A 159 2.83 -4.49 -8.60
CA PHE A 159 2.97 -5.55 -9.59
C PHE A 159 1.66 -6.32 -9.71
N ASN A 160 1.26 -6.62 -10.94
CA ASN A 160 0.25 -7.63 -11.25
C ASN A 160 0.96 -8.99 -11.39
N LEU A 161 0.44 -10.01 -10.77
CA LEU A 161 0.99 -11.37 -10.77
C LEU A 161 0.19 -12.32 -11.69
#